data_83a1645250a17abb81797fc26a856a9a
#
_entry.id   83a1645250a17abb81797fc26a856a9a
#
_cell.length_a   1.000
_cell.length_b   1.000
_cell.length_c   1.000
_cell.angle_alpha   90.00
_cell.angle_beta   90.00
_cell.angle_gamma   90.00
#
_symmetry.space_group_name_H-M   'P 1'
#
loop_
_entity.id
_entity.type
_entity.pdbx_description
1 polymer ?
#
loop_
_entity_poly.entity_id
_entity_poly.type
_entity_poly.pdbx_seq_one_letter_code
_entity_poly.pdbx_strand_id
1 'polypeptide(L)'
;MAENTKKQDLAKGAELTLEEKINKIKSREITEAEKNMLTLPAFEAACEAVKKVTQETGLIYSKYFSDHTGNKIYFKPENMQLTGAYKLRGAYYTIGTLTEEERQRGLITASAGNHAQGVAYAAQCYGVKAVIVMPTTTPLIKVERTKAYGAEVVLYGDVYDQACEKAYELAAEHGYTFIHPFDDLRVATGQGTIAMEVIQDLPLVDYILVPIGGGGLATGVSTLAKMLKNNIKVIGVEPAGAACMKASLENGKVTTVSPVNTIADGTAVQTPGTKIFPYIQKNLDGIITVDDEELVVAFLDMVENHKMIVENSGLLTVAALKHLDVKGKKVVSILSGGNMDVITMSSVVQNGLIARNRIFTISVLLPD
;
A
#
# COMPACT_ATOMS: atom_id res chain seq x y z
N MET A 1 11.19 56.61 -23.75
CA MET A 1 10.99 55.19 -24.10
C MET A 1 12.07 54.24 -23.51
N ALA A 2 12.81 54.65 -22.49
CA ALA A 2 13.88 53.82 -21.91
C ALA A 2 13.64 53.35 -20.46
N GLU A 3 12.48 53.70 -19.86
CA GLU A 3 12.16 53.29 -18.47
C GLU A 3 11.20 52.10 -18.36
N ASN A 4 10.58 51.66 -19.47
CA ASN A 4 9.65 50.52 -19.45
C ASN A 4 10.31 49.16 -19.75
N THR A 5 11.58 49.15 -20.16
CA THR A 5 12.31 47.92 -20.48
C THR A 5 13.00 47.31 -19.25
N LYS A 6 13.21 48.08 -18.17
CA LYS A 6 13.84 47.59 -16.94
C LYS A 6 12.91 46.94 -15.94
N LYS A 7 11.59 47.03 -16.11
CA LYS A 7 10.61 46.37 -15.22
C LYS A 7 10.18 44.97 -15.70
N GLN A 8 10.51 44.57 -16.91
CA GLN A 8 10.19 43.22 -17.45
C GLN A 8 11.30 42.17 -17.23
N ASP A 9 12.53 42.58 -16.91
CA ASP A 9 13.65 41.66 -16.68
C ASP A 9 13.83 41.25 -15.19
N LEU A 10 13.06 41.79 -14.26
CA LEU A 10 13.08 41.46 -12.84
C LEU A 10 12.13 40.32 -12.44
N ALA A 11 11.41 39.71 -13.38
CA ALA A 11 10.48 38.60 -13.14
C ALA A 11 11.08 37.22 -13.42
N LYS A 12 12.39 37.09 -13.62
CA LYS A 12 13.08 35.82 -13.80
C LYS A 12 13.88 35.50 -12.54
N GLY A 13 13.29 34.65 -11.65
CA GLY A 13 14.07 33.89 -10.67
C GLY A 13 13.96 34.34 -9.21
N ALA A 14 12.78 34.72 -8.73
CA ALA A 14 12.57 34.68 -7.27
C ALA A 14 12.61 33.23 -6.82
N GLU A 15 13.61 32.88 -6.02
CA GLU A 15 13.70 31.55 -5.39
C GLU A 15 12.48 31.37 -4.50
N LEU A 16 11.74 30.23 -4.68
CA LEU A 16 10.57 29.92 -3.88
C LEU A 16 10.92 29.86 -2.40
N THR A 17 10.07 30.41 -1.57
CA THR A 17 10.17 30.27 -0.11
C THR A 17 10.08 28.80 0.29
N LEU A 18 10.52 28.47 1.51
CA LEU A 18 10.43 27.11 2.03
C LEU A 18 8.97 26.62 2.03
N GLU A 19 8.04 27.46 2.46
CA GLU A 19 6.61 27.14 2.48
C GLU A 19 6.05 26.87 1.08
N GLU A 20 6.43 27.67 0.09
CA GLU A 20 6.02 27.45 -1.31
C GLU A 20 6.60 26.14 -1.87
N LYS A 21 7.86 25.81 -1.53
CA LYS A 21 8.47 24.52 -1.89
C LYS A 21 7.72 23.35 -1.24
N ILE A 22 7.38 23.43 0.04
CA ILE A 22 6.58 22.41 0.75
C ILE A 22 5.20 22.26 0.10
N ASN A 23 4.50 23.36 -0.16
CA ASN A 23 3.18 23.34 -0.79
C ASN A 23 3.21 22.74 -2.20
N LYS A 24 4.29 23.00 -2.95
CA LYS A 24 4.50 22.36 -4.26
C LYS A 24 4.68 20.85 -4.17
N ILE A 25 5.42 20.36 -3.17
CA ILE A 25 5.61 18.92 -2.94
C ILE A 25 4.30 18.28 -2.49
N LYS A 26 3.54 18.96 -1.63
CA LYS A 26 2.22 18.51 -1.17
C LYS A 26 1.15 18.60 -2.26
N SER A 27 1.38 19.40 -3.32
CA SER A 27 0.44 19.53 -4.44
C SER A 27 0.12 18.16 -5.02
N ARG A 28 -1.16 17.88 -5.13
CA ARG A 28 -1.66 16.62 -5.67
C ARG A 28 -2.06 16.74 -7.14
N GLU A 29 -1.47 17.69 -7.85
CA GLU A 29 -1.63 17.80 -9.30
C GLU A 29 -0.87 16.68 -10.03
N ILE A 30 -1.48 16.19 -11.12
CA ILE A 30 -0.84 15.17 -11.96
C ILE A 30 0.31 15.83 -12.72
N THR A 31 1.52 15.29 -12.51
CA THR A 31 2.72 15.77 -13.19
C THR A 31 2.78 15.30 -14.66
N GLU A 32 3.62 15.93 -15.49
CA GLU A 32 3.85 15.48 -16.88
C GLU A 32 4.32 14.02 -16.92
N ALA A 33 5.17 13.59 -15.96
CA ALA A 33 5.65 12.21 -15.86
C ALA A 33 4.52 11.22 -15.53
N GLU A 34 3.46 11.68 -14.87
CA GLU A 34 2.32 10.83 -14.49
C GLU A 34 1.24 10.73 -15.59
N LYS A 35 1.19 11.67 -16.56
CA LYS A 35 0.14 11.70 -17.59
C LYS A 35 0.04 10.44 -18.43
N ASN A 36 1.14 9.74 -18.63
CA ASN A 36 1.21 8.52 -19.43
C ASN A 36 1.18 7.23 -18.57
N MET A 37 0.99 7.37 -17.26
CA MET A 37 0.88 6.23 -16.35
C MET A 37 -0.52 5.59 -16.43
N LEU A 38 -0.65 4.40 -15.85
CA LEU A 38 -1.89 3.62 -15.89
C LEU A 38 -2.39 3.35 -17.31
N THR A 39 -1.46 3.25 -18.28
CA THR A 39 -1.71 2.81 -19.66
C THR A 39 -1.09 1.44 -19.88
N LEU A 40 -1.57 0.67 -20.88
CA LEU A 40 -1.03 -0.66 -21.14
C LEU A 40 0.49 -0.65 -21.39
N PRO A 41 1.06 0.26 -22.22
CA PRO A 41 2.52 0.33 -22.39
C PRO A 41 3.26 0.63 -21.07
N ALA A 42 2.70 1.49 -20.19
CA ALA A 42 3.31 1.77 -18.90
C ALA A 42 3.27 0.56 -17.96
N PHE A 43 2.19 -0.22 -17.97
CA PHE A 43 2.13 -1.48 -17.21
C PHE A 43 3.10 -2.54 -17.74
N GLU A 44 3.24 -2.68 -19.06
CA GLU A 44 4.21 -3.58 -19.67
C GLU A 44 5.64 -3.20 -19.26
N ALA A 45 5.98 -1.90 -19.37
CA ALA A 45 7.28 -1.40 -18.92
C ALA A 45 7.50 -1.63 -17.41
N ALA A 46 6.46 -1.44 -16.59
CA ALA A 46 6.53 -1.70 -15.15
C ALA A 46 6.77 -3.19 -14.87
N CYS A 47 6.09 -4.10 -15.57
CA CYS A 47 6.30 -5.54 -15.43
C CYS A 47 7.75 -5.93 -15.71
N GLU A 48 8.32 -5.44 -16.81
CA GLU A 48 9.73 -5.71 -17.12
C GLU A 48 10.71 -5.12 -16.10
N ALA A 49 10.39 -3.94 -15.57
CA ALA A 49 11.22 -3.31 -14.55
C ALA A 49 11.20 -4.09 -13.23
N VAL A 50 10.01 -4.42 -12.71
CA VAL A 50 9.87 -5.03 -11.37
C VAL A 50 10.37 -6.48 -11.31
N LYS A 51 10.43 -7.22 -12.43
CA LYS A 51 11.02 -8.57 -12.49
C LYS A 51 12.44 -8.63 -11.93
N LYS A 52 13.18 -7.51 -11.96
CA LYS A 52 14.55 -7.43 -11.43
C LYS A 52 14.63 -7.50 -9.92
N VAL A 53 13.53 -7.22 -9.23
CA VAL A 53 13.50 -7.04 -7.76
C VAL A 53 12.38 -7.81 -7.08
N THR A 54 11.45 -8.39 -7.82
CA THR A 54 10.36 -9.20 -7.27
C THR A 54 10.70 -10.67 -7.33
N GLN A 55 10.17 -11.42 -6.35
CA GLN A 55 10.14 -12.87 -6.41
C GLN A 55 8.92 -13.33 -7.18
N GLU A 56 9.09 -14.33 -8.03
CA GLU A 56 7.98 -14.98 -8.71
C GLU A 56 7.28 -15.91 -7.74
N THR A 57 6.19 -15.41 -7.14
CA THR A 57 5.47 -16.11 -6.06
C THR A 57 4.37 -17.05 -6.57
N GLY A 58 3.95 -16.91 -7.84
CA GLY A 58 2.83 -17.67 -8.42
C GLY A 58 1.50 -17.49 -7.69
N LEU A 59 0.52 -18.33 -8.01
CA LEU A 59 -0.76 -18.41 -7.30
C LEU A 59 -0.84 -19.69 -6.48
N ILE A 60 -1.29 -19.58 -5.23
CA ILE A 60 -1.45 -20.72 -4.32
C ILE A 60 -2.92 -21.07 -4.20
N TYR A 61 -3.32 -22.26 -4.69
CA TYR A 61 -4.70 -22.75 -4.52
C TYR A 61 -4.98 -23.10 -3.06
N SER A 62 -6.10 -22.62 -2.54
CA SER A 62 -6.55 -22.93 -1.20
C SER A 62 -7.71 -23.94 -1.22
N LYS A 63 -7.44 -25.19 -0.92
CA LYS A 63 -8.51 -26.18 -0.77
C LYS A 63 -9.43 -25.82 0.41
N TYR A 64 -8.85 -25.41 1.54
CA TYR A 64 -9.59 -25.03 2.74
C TYR A 64 -10.65 -23.96 2.45
N PHE A 65 -10.24 -22.80 1.94
CA PHE A 65 -11.20 -21.70 1.64
C PHE A 65 -12.12 -22.04 0.48
N SER A 66 -11.67 -22.86 -0.47
CA SER A 66 -12.52 -23.28 -1.60
C SER A 66 -13.68 -24.14 -1.11
N ASP A 67 -13.44 -25.10 -0.24
CA ASP A 67 -14.47 -25.97 0.34
C ASP A 67 -15.47 -25.14 1.19
N HIS A 68 -14.99 -24.18 1.97
CA HIS A 68 -15.83 -23.35 2.83
C HIS A 68 -16.69 -22.33 2.06
N THR A 69 -16.15 -21.76 0.97
CA THR A 69 -16.85 -20.72 0.21
C THR A 69 -17.66 -21.23 -0.98
N GLY A 70 -17.40 -22.48 -1.44
CA GLY A 70 -17.97 -23.02 -2.66
C GLY A 70 -17.43 -22.36 -3.94
N ASN A 71 -16.26 -21.72 -3.84
CA ASN A 71 -15.53 -21.07 -4.95
C ASN A 71 -14.17 -21.77 -5.13
N LYS A 72 -13.42 -21.38 -6.16
CA LYS A 72 -12.02 -21.76 -6.34
C LYS A 72 -11.13 -20.60 -5.88
N ILE A 73 -10.62 -20.71 -4.67
CA ILE A 73 -9.84 -19.64 -4.03
C ILE A 73 -8.34 -19.84 -4.28
N TYR A 74 -7.70 -18.75 -4.70
CA TYR A 74 -6.26 -18.67 -4.90
C TYR A 74 -5.70 -17.47 -4.15
N PHE A 75 -4.49 -17.59 -3.62
CA PHE A 75 -3.75 -16.49 -3.01
C PHE A 75 -2.64 -16.00 -3.92
N LYS A 76 -2.52 -14.67 -4.05
CA LYS A 76 -1.33 -14.01 -4.60
C LYS A 76 -0.45 -13.56 -3.43
N PRO A 77 0.63 -14.29 -3.08
CA PRO A 77 1.33 -14.10 -1.81
C PRO A 77 2.41 -13.00 -1.90
N GLU A 78 1.99 -11.74 -1.96
CA GLU A 78 2.90 -10.59 -1.91
C GLU A 78 3.59 -10.41 -0.54
N ASN A 79 3.09 -11.07 0.51
CA ASN A 79 3.77 -11.18 1.80
C ASN A 79 5.10 -11.95 1.73
N MET A 80 5.34 -12.69 0.65
CA MET A 80 6.56 -13.45 0.40
C MET A 80 7.58 -12.71 -0.47
N GLN A 81 7.32 -11.46 -0.85
CA GLN A 81 8.31 -10.63 -1.55
C GLN A 81 9.54 -10.34 -0.67
N LEU A 82 10.67 -9.96 -1.28
CA LEU A 82 11.96 -9.72 -0.59
C LEU A 82 11.85 -8.75 0.59
N THR A 83 11.03 -7.71 0.46
CA THR A 83 10.76 -6.76 1.55
C THR A 83 9.54 -7.14 2.40
N GLY A 84 9.02 -8.34 2.23
CA GLY A 84 7.85 -8.84 2.96
C GLY A 84 6.51 -8.20 2.55
N ALA A 85 6.44 -7.44 1.45
CA ALA A 85 5.21 -6.81 0.98
C ALA A 85 5.31 -6.32 -0.47
N TYR A 86 4.16 -6.08 -1.09
CA TYR A 86 4.02 -5.61 -2.48
C TYR A 86 4.61 -4.20 -2.74
N LYS A 87 4.81 -3.39 -1.72
CA LYS A 87 5.21 -1.96 -1.83
C LYS A 87 6.49 -1.76 -2.62
N LEU A 88 7.37 -2.75 -2.65
CA LEU A 88 8.58 -2.77 -3.45
C LEU A 88 8.31 -2.49 -4.93
N ARG A 89 7.25 -3.04 -5.51
CA ARG A 89 6.90 -2.92 -6.93
C ARG A 89 6.73 -1.45 -7.35
N GLY A 90 5.84 -0.75 -6.65
CA GLY A 90 5.58 0.67 -6.92
C GLY A 90 6.76 1.58 -6.60
N ALA A 91 7.48 1.33 -5.50
CA ALA A 91 8.66 2.10 -5.14
C ALA A 91 9.76 1.96 -6.21
N TYR A 92 10.08 0.73 -6.60
CA TYR A 92 11.12 0.46 -7.60
C TYR A 92 10.79 1.05 -8.96
N TYR A 93 9.55 0.85 -9.45
CA TYR A 93 9.13 1.43 -10.72
C TYR A 93 9.16 2.95 -10.70
N THR A 94 8.64 3.58 -9.65
CA THR A 94 8.64 5.04 -9.52
C THR A 94 10.07 5.59 -9.55
N ILE A 95 10.98 5.04 -8.75
CA ILE A 95 12.39 5.48 -8.71
C ILE A 95 13.05 5.29 -10.09
N GLY A 96 12.73 4.21 -10.80
CA GLY A 96 13.23 3.96 -12.14
C GLY A 96 12.77 4.96 -13.20
N THR A 97 11.59 5.57 -13.00
CA THR A 97 11.04 6.59 -13.92
C THR A 97 11.51 8.02 -13.63
N LEU A 98 12.20 8.24 -12.51
CA LEU A 98 12.81 9.54 -12.20
C LEU A 98 13.95 9.85 -13.16
N THR A 99 14.16 11.14 -13.43
CA THR A 99 15.37 11.60 -14.12
C THR A 99 16.61 11.31 -13.26
N GLU A 100 17.76 11.26 -13.91
CA GLU A 100 19.02 11.07 -13.19
C GLU A 100 19.25 12.19 -12.15
N GLU A 101 18.91 13.42 -12.50
CA GLU A 101 19.01 14.56 -11.58
C GLU A 101 18.10 14.40 -10.35
N GLU A 102 16.85 13.93 -10.52
CA GLU A 102 15.93 13.67 -9.42
C GLU A 102 16.45 12.55 -8.50
N ARG A 103 17.04 11.50 -9.06
CA ARG A 103 17.67 10.43 -8.27
C ARG A 103 18.89 10.91 -7.50
N GLN A 104 19.77 11.68 -8.14
CA GLN A 104 21.01 12.18 -7.52
C GLN A 104 20.76 13.16 -6.38
N ARG A 105 19.66 13.90 -6.40
CA ARG A 105 19.24 14.73 -5.26
C ARG A 105 18.96 13.90 -4.01
N GLY A 106 18.67 12.61 -4.17
CA GLY A 106 18.25 11.71 -3.11
C GLY A 106 16.73 11.64 -2.98
N LEU A 107 16.28 10.60 -2.31
CA LEU A 107 14.87 10.26 -2.15
C LEU A 107 14.46 10.45 -0.70
N ILE A 108 13.18 10.77 -0.47
CA ILE A 108 12.61 10.86 0.87
C ILE A 108 11.18 10.31 0.90
N THR A 109 10.81 9.71 2.01
CA THR A 109 9.41 9.34 2.30
C THR A 109 9.16 9.32 3.80
N ALA A 110 7.88 9.36 4.19
CA ALA A 110 7.44 9.10 5.55
C ALA A 110 6.72 7.76 5.60
N SER A 111 7.24 6.82 6.38
CA SER A 111 6.58 5.52 6.61
C SER A 111 7.34 4.72 7.67
N ALA A 112 6.62 4.07 8.58
CA ALA A 112 7.19 3.13 9.55
C ALA A 112 7.00 1.65 9.16
N GLY A 113 6.52 1.38 7.94
CA GLY A 113 6.11 0.02 7.52
C GLY A 113 6.64 -0.40 6.16
N ASN A 114 5.78 -1.08 5.41
CA ASN A 114 6.12 -1.72 4.13
C ASN A 114 6.66 -0.74 3.07
N HIS A 115 6.14 0.50 3.06
CA HIS A 115 6.61 1.50 2.09
C HIS A 115 8.04 1.96 2.40
N ALA A 116 8.38 2.13 3.67
CA ALA A 116 9.74 2.46 4.11
C ALA A 116 10.76 1.45 3.59
N GLN A 117 10.51 0.16 3.83
CA GLN A 117 11.37 -0.93 3.36
C GLN A 117 11.40 -1.02 1.83
N GLY A 118 10.24 -0.84 1.17
CA GLY A 118 10.15 -0.83 -0.30
C GLY A 118 10.99 0.28 -0.93
N VAL A 119 10.93 1.51 -0.40
CA VAL A 119 11.73 2.65 -0.89
C VAL A 119 13.21 2.45 -0.58
N ALA A 120 13.55 2.02 0.65
CA ALA A 120 14.93 1.79 1.04
C ALA A 120 15.62 0.74 0.17
N TYR A 121 14.97 -0.41 -0.05
CA TYR A 121 15.49 -1.47 -0.91
C TYR A 121 15.58 -1.03 -2.38
N ALA A 122 14.56 -0.36 -2.90
CA ALA A 122 14.58 0.14 -4.27
C ALA A 122 15.71 1.18 -4.47
N ALA A 123 15.90 2.09 -3.51
CA ALA A 123 16.99 3.05 -3.54
C ALA A 123 18.38 2.36 -3.53
N GLN A 124 18.54 1.32 -2.71
CA GLN A 124 19.75 0.49 -2.70
C GLN A 124 20.03 -0.13 -4.09
N CYS A 125 19.00 -0.67 -4.75
CA CYS A 125 19.14 -1.26 -6.09
C CYS A 125 19.60 -0.23 -7.15
N TYR A 126 19.17 1.03 -7.01
CA TYR A 126 19.57 2.11 -7.91
C TYR A 126 20.85 2.83 -7.46
N GLY A 127 21.42 2.48 -6.31
CA GLY A 127 22.63 3.14 -5.76
C GLY A 127 22.39 4.62 -5.38
N VAL A 128 21.16 4.97 -4.96
CA VAL A 128 20.77 6.34 -4.62
C VAL A 128 20.52 6.49 -3.12
N LYS A 129 20.77 7.69 -2.58
CA LYS A 129 20.47 8.01 -1.18
C LYS A 129 18.96 7.98 -0.94
N ALA A 130 18.53 7.37 0.18
CA ALA A 130 17.16 7.44 0.67
C ALA A 130 17.14 7.89 2.13
N VAL A 131 16.23 8.80 2.45
CA VAL A 131 15.90 9.27 3.80
C VAL A 131 14.48 8.82 4.13
N ILE A 132 14.33 8.12 5.25
CA ILE A 132 13.02 7.61 5.70
C ILE A 132 12.69 8.26 7.04
N VAL A 133 11.62 9.04 7.06
CA VAL A 133 11.15 9.67 8.31
C VAL A 133 10.11 8.76 8.96
N MET A 134 10.31 8.46 10.24
CA MET A 134 9.45 7.57 11.02
C MET A 134 9.07 8.24 12.34
N PRO A 135 7.89 7.96 12.91
CA PRO A 135 7.57 8.34 14.28
C PRO A 135 8.58 7.77 15.28
N THR A 136 8.82 8.48 16.38
CA THR A 136 9.70 8.02 17.48
C THR A 136 9.19 6.74 18.16
N THR A 137 7.87 6.51 18.06
CA THR A 137 7.18 5.32 18.58
C THR A 137 7.37 4.07 17.71
N THR A 138 8.05 4.20 16.56
CA THR A 138 8.28 3.07 15.66
C THR A 138 9.10 1.95 16.32
N PRO A 139 8.65 0.69 16.29
CA PRO A 139 9.41 -0.43 16.84
C PRO A 139 10.82 -0.53 16.26
N LEU A 140 11.81 -0.75 17.12
CA LEU A 140 13.23 -0.77 16.74
C LEU A 140 13.50 -1.76 15.60
N ILE A 141 12.84 -2.90 15.58
CA ILE A 141 13.00 -3.91 14.52
C ILE A 141 12.65 -3.37 13.12
N LYS A 142 11.65 -2.48 13.01
CA LYS A 142 11.27 -1.84 11.74
C LYS A 142 12.31 -0.80 11.32
N VAL A 143 12.85 -0.04 12.28
CA VAL A 143 13.94 0.91 12.05
C VAL A 143 15.19 0.20 11.52
N GLU A 144 15.64 -0.84 12.22
CA GLU A 144 16.84 -1.59 11.87
C GLU A 144 16.69 -2.32 10.51
N ARG A 145 15.54 -2.89 10.21
CA ARG A 145 15.27 -3.48 8.89
C ARG A 145 15.39 -2.46 7.77
N THR A 146 14.91 -1.23 7.99
CA THR A 146 15.01 -0.16 6.98
C THR A 146 16.45 0.31 6.79
N LYS A 147 17.21 0.47 7.90
CA LYS A 147 18.63 0.79 7.86
C LYS A 147 19.48 -0.29 7.18
N ALA A 148 19.10 -1.55 7.32
CA ALA A 148 19.80 -2.68 6.68
C ALA A 148 19.81 -2.59 5.15
N TYR A 149 18.85 -1.88 4.55
CA TYR A 149 18.85 -1.54 3.11
C TYR A 149 19.66 -0.27 2.79
N GLY A 150 20.42 0.27 3.74
CA GLY A 150 21.28 1.44 3.52
C GLY A 150 20.57 2.80 3.59
N ALA A 151 19.31 2.85 3.97
CA ALA A 151 18.59 4.11 4.12
C ALA A 151 18.98 4.84 5.43
N GLU A 152 19.04 6.17 5.35
CA GLU A 152 19.08 7.03 6.52
C GLU A 152 17.70 7.10 7.17
N VAL A 153 17.59 6.83 8.47
CA VAL A 153 16.33 6.90 9.20
C VAL A 153 16.34 8.10 10.15
N VAL A 154 15.35 8.97 9.98
CA VAL A 154 15.09 10.13 10.84
C VAL A 154 13.87 9.81 11.70
N LEU A 155 14.03 9.80 13.02
CA LEU A 155 12.93 9.63 13.96
C LEU A 155 12.41 11.01 14.36
N TYR A 156 11.10 11.26 14.12
CA TYR A 156 10.50 12.56 14.41
C TYR A 156 9.01 12.46 14.70
N GLY A 157 8.57 13.12 15.77
CA GLY A 157 7.18 13.15 16.22
C GLY A 157 6.71 11.80 16.76
N ASP A 158 5.50 11.76 17.29
CA ASP A 158 4.92 10.56 17.92
C ASP A 158 3.94 9.85 17.00
N VAL A 159 3.44 10.54 15.97
CA VAL A 159 2.43 10.03 15.02
C VAL A 159 2.90 10.23 13.57
N TYR A 160 2.28 9.46 12.67
CA TYR A 160 2.60 9.48 11.24
C TYR A 160 2.54 10.88 10.62
N ASP A 161 1.53 11.68 10.96
CA ASP A 161 1.34 13.01 10.35
C ASP A 161 2.52 13.94 10.65
N GLN A 162 3.06 13.91 11.88
CA GLN A 162 4.23 14.70 12.26
C GLN A 162 5.48 14.25 11.48
N ALA A 163 5.69 12.94 11.35
CA ALA A 163 6.78 12.41 10.55
C ALA A 163 6.64 12.79 9.06
N CYS A 164 5.42 12.81 8.54
CA CYS A 164 5.11 13.19 7.16
C CYS A 164 5.41 14.68 6.91
N GLU A 165 4.98 15.57 7.83
CA GLU A 165 5.30 17.00 7.75
C GLU A 165 6.81 17.21 7.75
N LYS A 166 7.55 16.53 8.63
CA LYS A 166 9.00 16.61 8.68
C LYS A 166 9.67 16.12 7.39
N ALA A 167 9.10 15.09 6.78
CA ALA A 167 9.59 14.61 5.48
C ALA A 167 9.41 15.65 4.36
N TYR A 168 8.29 16.39 4.36
CA TYR A 168 8.08 17.50 3.42
C TYR A 168 9.04 18.67 3.67
N GLU A 169 9.31 19.03 4.93
CA GLU A 169 10.30 20.04 5.29
C GLU A 169 11.68 19.67 4.75
N LEU A 170 12.18 18.46 5.07
CA LEU A 170 13.47 17.99 4.63
C LEU A 170 13.55 17.86 3.09
N ALA A 171 12.46 17.47 2.44
CA ALA A 171 12.38 17.45 0.98
C ALA A 171 12.57 18.85 0.38
N ALA A 172 11.92 19.87 0.96
CA ALA A 172 12.02 21.24 0.49
C ALA A 172 13.39 21.88 0.80
N GLU A 173 13.99 21.59 1.97
CA GLU A 173 15.29 22.10 2.40
C GLU A 173 16.43 21.52 1.56
N HIS A 174 16.44 20.21 1.34
CA HIS A 174 17.54 19.49 0.68
C HIS A 174 17.29 19.18 -0.78
N GLY A 175 16.08 19.46 -1.30
CA GLY A 175 15.71 19.16 -2.68
C GLY A 175 15.45 17.67 -2.95
N TYR A 176 15.23 16.85 -1.90
CA TYR A 176 14.95 15.43 -2.07
C TYR A 176 13.66 15.20 -2.87
N THR A 177 13.66 14.13 -3.67
CA THR A 177 12.46 13.67 -4.38
C THR A 177 11.58 12.87 -3.45
N PHE A 178 10.35 13.34 -3.20
CA PHE A 178 9.40 12.66 -2.31
C PHE A 178 8.75 11.47 -3.03
N ILE A 179 8.84 10.27 -2.44
CA ILE A 179 8.21 9.05 -2.95
C ILE A 179 6.93 8.78 -2.15
N HIS A 180 5.78 9.07 -2.78
CA HIS A 180 4.48 8.95 -2.10
C HIS A 180 4.08 7.48 -1.91
N PRO A 181 3.49 7.08 -0.74
CA PRO A 181 3.16 5.67 -0.46
C PRO A 181 1.99 5.10 -1.29
N PHE A 182 1.15 5.93 -1.94
CA PHE A 182 -0.01 5.49 -2.71
C PHE A 182 -0.57 6.51 -3.71
N ASP A 183 -0.52 7.83 -3.44
CA ASP A 183 -1.15 8.87 -4.29
C ASP A 183 -0.20 9.40 -5.36
N ASP A 184 0.34 8.51 -6.16
CA ASP A 184 1.21 8.76 -7.32
C ASP A 184 0.88 7.70 -8.38
N LEU A 185 0.60 8.14 -9.61
CA LEU A 185 0.19 7.24 -10.69
C LEU A 185 1.31 6.29 -11.12
N ARG A 186 2.58 6.66 -10.92
CA ARG A 186 3.75 5.79 -11.15
C ARG A 186 3.76 4.66 -10.13
N VAL A 187 3.53 4.98 -8.85
CA VAL A 187 3.41 3.99 -7.78
C VAL A 187 2.27 3.03 -8.09
N ALA A 188 1.09 3.55 -8.43
CA ALA A 188 -0.07 2.72 -8.79
C ALA A 188 0.20 1.83 -10.00
N THR A 189 0.92 2.33 -11.03
CA THR A 189 1.32 1.53 -12.21
C THR A 189 2.21 0.36 -11.80
N GLY A 190 3.23 0.61 -10.97
CA GLY A 190 4.10 -0.46 -10.44
C GLY A 190 3.33 -1.51 -9.64
N GLN A 191 2.36 -1.10 -8.81
CA GLN A 191 1.51 -2.03 -8.04
C GLN A 191 0.58 -2.86 -8.95
N GLY A 192 0.13 -2.28 -10.07
CA GLY A 192 -0.73 -2.96 -11.03
C GLY A 192 -0.09 -4.19 -11.70
N THR A 193 1.24 -4.31 -11.68
CA THR A 193 1.95 -5.50 -12.19
C THR A 193 1.47 -6.80 -11.55
N ILE A 194 0.92 -6.75 -10.33
CA ILE A 194 0.30 -7.89 -9.67
C ILE A 194 -0.87 -8.44 -10.50
N ALA A 195 -1.71 -7.57 -11.09
CA ALA A 195 -2.81 -8.00 -11.93
C ALA A 195 -2.34 -8.70 -13.22
N MET A 196 -1.20 -8.25 -13.79
CA MET A 196 -0.61 -8.93 -14.95
C MET A 196 -0.24 -10.37 -14.60
N GLU A 197 0.48 -10.57 -13.49
CA GLU A 197 0.88 -11.90 -13.02
C GLU A 197 -0.34 -12.78 -12.71
N VAL A 198 -1.34 -12.24 -12.00
CA VAL A 198 -2.60 -12.94 -11.70
C VAL A 198 -3.30 -13.42 -12.95
N ILE A 199 -3.41 -12.57 -13.99
CA ILE A 199 -4.12 -12.91 -15.23
C ILE A 199 -3.30 -13.88 -16.09
N GLN A 200 -1.97 -13.81 -16.05
CA GLN A 200 -1.09 -14.77 -16.71
C GLN A 200 -1.21 -16.16 -16.09
N ASP A 201 -1.17 -16.25 -14.74
CA ASP A 201 -1.26 -17.51 -14.00
C ASP A 201 -2.68 -18.11 -14.02
N LEU A 202 -3.70 -17.27 -14.01
CA LEU A 202 -5.11 -17.68 -14.01
C LEU A 202 -5.93 -16.90 -15.05
N PRO A 203 -5.80 -17.23 -16.36
CA PRO A 203 -6.47 -16.49 -17.43
C PRO A 203 -7.99 -16.40 -17.31
N LEU A 204 -8.62 -17.29 -16.57
CA LEU A 204 -10.08 -17.33 -16.34
C LEU A 204 -10.44 -16.90 -14.92
N VAL A 205 -9.71 -15.98 -14.31
CA VAL A 205 -10.06 -15.37 -13.02
C VAL A 205 -11.38 -14.58 -13.16
N ASP A 206 -12.29 -14.79 -12.21
CA ASP A 206 -13.58 -14.07 -12.16
C ASP A 206 -13.49 -12.85 -11.21
N TYR A 207 -12.81 -13.01 -10.06
CA TYR A 207 -12.73 -11.99 -9.00
C TYR A 207 -11.30 -11.82 -8.51
N ILE A 208 -10.91 -10.56 -8.27
CA ILE A 208 -9.66 -10.21 -7.57
C ILE A 208 -10.04 -9.35 -6.37
N LEU A 209 -9.68 -9.80 -5.16
CA LEU A 209 -9.85 -9.06 -3.92
C LEU A 209 -8.56 -8.31 -3.60
N VAL A 210 -8.67 -7.01 -3.31
CA VAL A 210 -7.54 -6.11 -3.10
C VAL A 210 -7.72 -5.34 -1.80
N PRO A 211 -6.76 -5.36 -0.87
CA PRO A 211 -6.83 -4.55 0.34
C PRO A 211 -6.65 -3.07 0.00
N ILE A 212 -7.43 -2.21 0.63
CA ILE A 212 -7.41 -0.76 0.43
C ILE A 212 -7.04 -0.04 1.73
N GLY A 213 -5.98 0.77 1.66
CA GLY A 213 -5.73 1.89 2.54
C GLY A 213 -5.89 3.18 1.75
N GLY A 214 -4.79 3.82 1.33
CA GLY A 214 -4.85 5.01 0.49
C GLY A 214 -5.30 4.80 -0.97
N GLY A 215 -5.34 3.56 -1.46
CA GLY A 215 -5.93 3.19 -2.76
C GLY A 215 -4.94 2.88 -3.89
N GLY A 216 -3.63 3.11 -3.73
CA GLY A 216 -2.66 2.94 -4.83
C GLY A 216 -2.60 1.53 -5.43
N LEU A 217 -2.65 0.48 -4.58
CA LEU A 217 -2.69 -0.92 -5.03
C LEU A 217 -3.97 -1.21 -5.82
N ALA A 218 -5.12 -0.87 -5.25
CA ALA A 218 -6.41 -1.11 -5.88
C ALA A 218 -6.56 -0.36 -7.21
N THR A 219 -6.00 0.85 -7.31
CA THR A 219 -5.95 1.61 -8.57
C THR A 219 -5.18 0.87 -9.65
N GLY A 220 -3.96 0.44 -9.35
CA GLY A 220 -3.14 -0.27 -10.34
C GLY A 220 -3.77 -1.59 -10.78
N VAL A 221 -4.18 -2.41 -9.80
CA VAL A 221 -4.79 -3.72 -10.05
C VAL A 221 -6.10 -3.60 -10.83
N SER A 222 -7.02 -2.73 -10.40
CA SER A 222 -8.32 -2.60 -11.07
C SER A 222 -8.18 -2.01 -12.48
N THR A 223 -7.33 -1.00 -12.65
CA THR A 223 -7.12 -0.38 -13.96
C THR A 223 -6.57 -1.39 -14.97
N LEU A 224 -5.52 -2.13 -14.61
CA LEU A 224 -4.95 -3.12 -15.53
C LEU A 224 -5.91 -4.29 -15.77
N ALA A 225 -6.57 -4.81 -14.73
CA ALA A 225 -7.54 -5.88 -14.88
C ALA A 225 -8.66 -5.51 -15.86
N LYS A 226 -9.20 -4.27 -15.76
CA LYS A 226 -10.24 -3.78 -16.67
C LYS A 226 -9.75 -3.56 -18.09
N MET A 227 -8.49 -3.14 -18.27
CA MET A 227 -7.87 -3.02 -19.60
C MET A 227 -7.71 -4.37 -20.30
N LEU A 228 -7.25 -5.38 -19.56
CA LEU A 228 -6.98 -6.70 -20.13
C LEU A 228 -8.27 -7.53 -20.31
N LYS A 229 -9.15 -7.50 -19.30
CA LYS A 229 -10.41 -8.25 -19.27
C LYS A 229 -11.47 -7.51 -18.46
N ASN A 230 -12.31 -6.76 -19.13
CA ASN A 230 -13.33 -5.92 -18.49
C ASN A 230 -14.36 -6.69 -17.65
N ASN A 231 -14.51 -8.00 -17.86
CA ASN A 231 -15.43 -8.85 -17.10
C ASN A 231 -14.87 -9.31 -15.74
N ILE A 232 -13.57 -9.15 -15.47
CA ILE A 232 -13.00 -9.43 -14.14
C ILE A 232 -13.61 -8.44 -13.13
N LYS A 233 -14.10 -8.97 -12.01
CA LYS A 233 -14.58 -8.17 -10.90
C LYS A 233 -13.46 -7.89 -9.92
N VAL A 234 -13.16 -6.62 -9.68
CA VAL A 234 -12.17 -6.21 -8.68
C VAL A 234 -12.90 -5.61 -7.48
N ILE A 235 -12.76 -6.28 -6.34
CA ILE A 235 -13.43 -5.90 -5.09
C ILE A 235 -12.38 -5.38 -4.12
N GLY A 236 -12.57 -4.15 -3.68
CA GLY A 236 -11.77 -3.55 -2.62
C GLY A 236 -12.16 -4.10 -1.25
N VAL A 237 -11.20 -4.21 -0.34
CA VAL A 237 -11.48 -4.59 1.04
C VAL A 237 -10.83 -3.61 1.98
N GLU A 238 -11.64 -3.00 2.87
CA GLU A 238 -11.19 -2.07 3.90
C GLU A 238 -11.50 -2.61 5.29
N PRO A 239 -10.70 -2.26 6.31
CA PRO A 239 -11.13 -2.48 7.70
C PRO A 239 -12.30 -1.55 8.02
N ALA A 240 -13.31 -2.05 8.73
CA ALA A 240 -14.50 -1.26 9.09
C ALA A 240 -14.14 0.01 9.88
N GLY A 241 -13.09 -0.06 10.71
CA GLY A 241 -12.59 1.08 11.48
C GLY A 241 -11.77 2.11 10.69
N ALA A 242 -11.58 1.93 9.36
CA ALA A 242 -10.82 2.86 8.49
C ALA A 242 -11.33 2.82 7.03
N ALA A 243 -12.66 2.85 6.83
CA ALA A 243 -13.31 2.69 5.53
C ALA A 243 -13.41 4.03 4.76
N CYS A 244 -12.28 4.71 4.54
CA CYS A 244 -12.27 6.03 3.91
C CYS A 244 -12.57 6.00 2.40
N MET A 245 -12.19 4.94 1.71
CA MET A 245 -12.49 4.80 0.28
C MET A 245 -13.97 4.49 0.05
N LYS A 246 -14.58 3.64 0.88
CA LYS A 246 -16.02 3.38 0.84
C LYS A 246 -16.81 4.66 1.04
N ALA A 247 -16.51 5.42 2.09
CA ALA A 247 -17.13 6.72 2.34
C ALA A 247 -16.94 7.70 1.17
N SER A 248 -15.76 7.67 0.54
CA SER A 248 -15.48 8.52 -0.63
C SER A 248 -16.28 8.14 -1.86
N LEU A 249 -16.46 6.85 -2.12
CA LEU A 249 -17.30 6.36 -3.24
C LEU A 249 -18.77 6.67 -3.02
N GLU A 250 -19.27 6.49 -1.80
CA GLU A 250 -20.65 6.81 -1.43
C GLU A 250 -20.95 8.31 -1.58
N ASN A 251 -19.97 9.17 -1.21
CA ASN A 251 -20.09 10.62 -1.33
C ASN A 251 -19.72 11.19 -2.72
N GLY A 252 -19.20 10.35 -3.63
CA GLY A 252 -18.73 10.76 -4.95
C GLY A 252 -17.50 11.68 -4.96
N LYS A 253 -16.82 11.85 -3.83
CA LYS A 253 -15.62 12.69 -3.64
C LYS A 253 -14.74 12.15 -2.54
N VAL A 254 -13.44 12.47 -2.59
CA VAL A 254 -12.51 12.12 -1.51
C VAL A 254 -13.03 12.63 -0.18
N THR A 255 -13.19 11.72 0.77
CA THR A 255 -13.75 11.97 2.09
C THR A 255 -12.79 11.48 3.17
N THR A 256 -12.52 12.31 4.17
CA THR A 256 -11.74 11.96 5.35
C THR A 256 -12.63 11.30 6.39
N VAL A 257 -12.19 10.19 6.96
CA VAL A 257 -12.85 9.54 8.12
C VAL A 257 -11.96 9.69 9.36
N SER A 258 -12.59 10.00 10.49
CA SER A 258 -11.91 10.16 11.77
C SER A 258 -12.90 9.93 12.92
N PRO A 259 -12.51 9.26 14.01
CA PRO A 259 -11.20 8.61 14.21
C PRO A 259 -11.04 7.33 13.38
N VAL A 260 -9.78 6.93 13.15
CA VAL A 260 -9.43 5.62 12.60
C VAL A 260 -9.09 4.68 13.76
N ASN A 261 -9.69 3.50 13.77
CA ASN A 261 -9.46 2.49 14.80
C ASN A 261 -9.50 1.09 14.19
N THR A 262 -8.33 0.51 13.94
CA THR A 262 -8.18 -0.87 13.42
C THR A 262 -6.80 -1.42 13.72
N ILE A 263 -6.68 -2.74 13.86
CA ILE A 263 -5.41 -3.44 13.96
C ILE A 263 -4.69 -3.58 12.60
N ALA A 264 -5.37 -3.27 11.49
CA ALA A 264 -4.81 -3.31 10.14
C ALA A 264 -4.00 -2.04 9.83
N ASP A 265 -2.86 -1.86 10.51
CA ASP A 265 -2.03 -0.66 10.52
C ASP A 265 -1.60 -0.20 9.11
N GLY A 266 -1.27 -1.13 8.20
CA GLY A 266 -0.89 -0.82 6.82
C GLY A 266 -2.02 -0.24 5.95
N THR A 267 -3.27 -0.33 6.41
CA THR A 267 -4.48 0.21 5.75
C THR A 267 -5.25 1.22 6.60
N ALA A 268 -4.72 1.59 7.77
CA ALA A 268 -5.29 2.57 8.69
C ALA A 268 -5.11 4.01 8.15
N VAL A 269 -5.79 4.34 7.07
CA VAL A 269 -5.67 5.62 6.35
C VAL A 269 -6.94 6.44 6.56
N GLN A 270 -6.78 7.70 6.93
CA GLN A 270 -7.91 8.62 7.14
C GLN A 270 -8.49 9.15 5.82
N THR A 271 -7.63 9.44 4.85
CA THR A 271 -8.00 10.10 3.59
C THR A 271 -7.38 9.36 2.41
N PRO A 272 -8.17 8.91 1.42
CA PRO A 272 -7.63 8.28 0.23
C PRO A 272 -6.87 9.25 -0.66
N GLY A 273 -6.08 8.71 -1.58
CA GLY A 273 -5.38 9.52 -2.57
C GLY A 273 -6.33 10.27 -3.49
N THR A 274 -5.99 11.51 -3.81
CA THR A 274 -6.80 12.36 -4.70
C THR A 274 -6.54 12.08 -6.16
N LYS A 275 -5.29 11.81 -6.54
CA LYS A 275 -4.91 11.48 -7.93
C LYS A 275 -5.49 10.13 -8.37
N ILE A 276 -5.53 9.17 -7.43
CA ILE A 276 -5.95 7.80 -7.74
C ILE A 276 -7.46 7.58 -7.62
N PHE A 277 -8.17 8.41 -6.90
CA PHE A 277 -9.60 8.25 -6.65
C PHE A 277 -10.46 8.15 -7.93
N PRO A 278 -10.27 8.98 -8.98
CA PRO A 278 -11.05 8.85 -10.23
C PRO A 278 -10.92 7.49 -10.91
N TYR A 279 -9.76 6.85 -10.79
CA TYR A 279 -9.52 5.52 -11.36
C TYR A 279 -10.24 4.43 -10.55
N ILE A 280 -10.24 4.53 -9.23
CA ILE A 280 -10.99 3.62 -8.35
C ILE A 280 -12.48 3.75 -8.60
N GLN A 281 -13.00 4.99 -8.65
CA GLN A 281 -14.41 5.25 -8.92
C GLN A 281 -14.87 4.64 -10.26
N LYS A 282 -13.99 4.61 -11.25
CA LYS A 282 -14.27 4.05 -12.57
C LYS A 282 -14.16 2.52 -12.64
N ASN A 283 -13.14 1.94 -11.97
CA ASN A 283 -12.69 0.58 -12.27
C ASN A 283 -13.00 -0.44 -11.16
N LEU A 284 -13.31 0.01 -9.94
CA LEU A 284 -13.63 -0.88 -8.83
C LEU A 284 -15.11 -1.32 -8.92
N ASP A 285 -15.38 -2.62 -8.76
CA ASP A 285 -16.75 -3.15 -8.84
C ASP A 285 -17.50 -3.13 -7.51
N GLY A 286 -16.82 -2.90 -6.41
CA GLY A 286 -17.42 -2.80 -5.08
C GLY A 286 -16.37 -2.79 -3.96
N ILE A 287 -16.83 -2.50 -2.74
CA ILE A 287 -16.03 -2.56 -1.52
C ILE A 287 -16.73 -3.42 -0.47
N ILE A 288 -15.94 -4.28 0.17
CA ILE A 288 -16.31 -5.04 1.37
C ILE A 288 -15.57 -4.42 2.55
N THR A 289 -16.24 -4.23 3.67
CA THR A 289 -15.59 -3.90 4.94
C THR A 289 -15.58 -5.12 5.85
N VAL A 290 -14.47 -5.31 6.59
CA VAL A 290 -14.30 -6.40 7.56
C VAL A 290 -13.90 -5.85 8.92
N ASP A 291 -14.34 -6.52 9.98
CA ASP A 291 -14.03 -6.14 11.36
C ASP A 291 -12.68 -6.74 11.80
N ASP A 292 -12.05 -6.14 12.81
CA ASP A 292 -10.78 -6.59 13.34
C ASP A 292 -10.84 -8.03 13.89
N GLU A 293 -11.97 -8.44 14.47
CA GLU A 293 -12.18 -9.81 14.94
C GLU A 293 -12.11 -10.84 13.80
N GLU A 294 -12.57 -10.46 12.60
CA GLU A 294 -12.49 -11.30 11.42
C GLU A 294 -11.05 -11.47 10.93
N LEU A 295 -10.20 -10.42 11.09
CA LEU A 295 -8.77 -10.49 10.76
C LEU A 295 -8.04 -11.46 11.70
N VAL A 296 -8.36 -11.42 12.99
CA VAL A 296 -7.79 -12.31 13.99
C VAL A 296 -8.12 -13.78 13.68
N VAL A 297 -9.36 -14.07 13.28
CA VAL A 297 -9.79 -15.39 12.82
C VAL A 297 -9.07 -15.80 11.54
N ALA A 298 -9.00 -14.90 10.55
CA ALA A 298 -8.31 -15.16 9.29
C ALA A 298 -6.81 -15.45 9.49
N PHE A 299 -6.17 -14.80 10.47
CA PHE A 299 -4.77 -15.10 10.82
C PHE A 299 -4.58 -16.56 11.22
N LEU A 300 -5.44 -17.06 12.13
CA LEU A 300 -5.37 -18.48 12.54
C LEU A 300 -5.60 -19.42 11.35
N ASP A 301 -6.56 -19.12 10.47
CA ASP A 301 -6.81 -19.92 9.27
C ASP A 301 -5.58 -19.99 8.36
N MET A 302 -4.88 -18.86 8.16
CA MET A 302 -3.67 -18.84 7.37
C MET A 302 -2.53 -19.63 8.00
N VAL A 303 -2.31 -19.49 9.31
CA VAL A 303 -1.25 -20.22 10.03
C VAL A 303 -1.57 -21.72 10.06
N GLU A 304 -2.79 -22.10 10.42
CA GLU A 304 -3.18 -23.50 10.60
C GLU A 304 -3.31 -24.27 9.29
N ASN A 305 -3.87 -23.66 8.25
CA ASN A 305 -4.18 -24.36 6.99
C ASN A 305 -3.18 -24.08 5.86
N HIS A 306 -2.47 -22.95 5.88
CA HIS A 306 -1.53 -22.55 4.83
C HIS A 306 -0.07 -22.44 5.29
N LYS A 307 0.19 -22.47 6.62
CA LYS A 307 1.54 -22.28 7.20
C LYS A 307 2.18 -20.95 6.79
N MET A 308 1.34 -19.92 6.61
CA MET A 308 1.74 -18.59 6.13
C MET A 308 1.46 -17.53 7.18
N ILE A 309 2.43 -16.64 7.36
CA ILE A 309 2.28 -15.44 8.19
C ILE A 309 1.90 -14.29 7.24
N VAL A 310 0.75 -13.69 7.49
CA VAL A 310 0.22 -12.54 6.75
C VAL A 310 -0.12 -11.46 7.77
N GLU A 311 0.31 -10.23 7.52
CA GLU A 311 -0.02 -9.10 8.39
C GLU A 311 -1.51 -8.73 8.34
N ASN A 312 -2.01 -8.01 9.35
CA ASN A 312 -3.43 -7.72 9.47
C ASN A 312 -4.02 -7.04 8.21
N SER A 313 -3.30 -6.12 7.59
CA SER A 313 -3.74 -5.49 6.33
C SER A 313 -3.77 -6.46 5.14
N GLY A 314 -2.91 -7.46 5.12
CA GLY A 314 -2.90 -8.53 4.11
C GLY A 314 -4.03 -9.54 4.31
N LEU A 315 -4.53 -9.69 5.55
CA LEU A 315 -5.63 -10.59 5.91
C LEU A 315 -7.01 -10.05 5.52
N LEU A 316 -7.14 -8.76 5.20
CA LEU A 316 -8.41 -8.15 4.78
C LEU A 316 -9.10 -8.96 3.70
N THR A 317 -8.38 -9.32 2.65
CA THR A 317 -8.92 -10.07 1.51
C THR A 317 -9.25 -11.52 1.85
N VAL A 318 -8.58 -12.12 2.84
CA VAL A 318 -8.90 -13.46 3.36
C VAL A 318 -10.19 -13.42 4.16
N ALA A 319 -10.31 -12.47 5.09
CA ALA A 319 -11.52 -12.27 5.91
C ALA A 319 -12.75 -11.97 5.04
N ALA A 320 -12.57 -11.21 3.95
CA ALA A 320 -13.64 -10.87 3.02
C ALA A 320 -14.20 -12.05 2.21
N LEU A 321 -13.49 -13.18 2.13
CA LEU A 321 -13.96 -14.33 1.31
C LEU A 321 -15.34 -14.86 1.72
N LYS A 322 -15.68 -14.79 3.00
CA LYS A 322 -16.99 -15.22 3.51
C LYS A 322 -18.14 -14.26 3.18
N HIS A 323 -17.80 -13.01 2.82
CA HIS A 323 -18.79 -11.99 2.45
C HIS A 323 -19.08 -11.95 0.93
N LEU A 324 -18.39 -12.79 0.15
CA LEU A 324 -18.68 -12.92 -1.27
C LEU A 324 -19.94 -13.77 -1.51
N ASP A 325 -21.02 -13.13 -1.93
CA ASP A 325 -22.28 -13.83 -2.28
C ASP A 325 -22.22 -14.38 -3.72
N VAL A 326 -21.23 -15.25 -3.99
CA VAL A 326 -21.05 -15.93 -5.29
C VAL A 326 -20.57 -17.36 -5.06
N LYS A 327 -20.87 -18.26 -6.01
CA LYS A 327 -20.45 -19.66 -5.98
C LYS A 327 -19.86 -20.08 -7.33
N GLY A 328 -18.98 -21.06 -7.28
CA GLY A 328 -18.36 -21.65 -8.49
C GLY A 328 -17.38 -20.71 -9.21
N LYS A 329 -16.97 -19.60 -8.58
CA LYS A 329 -16.10 -18.59 -9.17
C LYS A 329 -14.63 -18.85 -8.86
N LYS A 330 -13.73 -18.40 -9.74
CA LYS A 330 -12.29 -18.33 -9.51
C LYS A 330 -11.98 -16.98 -8.90
N VAL A 331 -11.54 -16.99 -7.66
CA VAL A 331 -11.28 -15.79 -6.84
C VAL A 331 -9.82 -15.75 -6.46
N VAL A 332 -9.15 -14.65 -6.72
CA VAL A 332 -7.78 -14.39 -6.24
C VAL A 332 -7.83 -13.38 -5.11
N SER A 333 -7.27 -13.74 -3.96
CA SER A 333 -7.09 -12.89 -2.79
C SER A 333 -5.62 -12.45 -2.72
N ILE A 334 -5.35 -11.14 -2.75
CA ILE A 334 -4.00 -10.60 -2.69
C ILE A 334 -3.58 -10.49 -1.22
N LEU A 335 -2.59 -11.28 -0.80
CA LEU A 335 -1.96 -11.20 0.52
C LEU A 335 -0.87 -10.12 0.49
N SER A 336 -1.22 -8.89 0.80
CA SER A 336 -0.43 -7.71 0.47
C SER A 336 0.89 -7.56 1.23
N GLY A 337 1.02 -8.17 2.42
CA GLY A 337 2.24 -8.12 3.22
C GLY A 337 2.23 -9.10 4.38
N GLY A 338 3.41 -9.32 4.99
CA GLY A 338 3.63 -10.21 6.11
C GLY A 338 4.55 -9.64 7.21
N ASN A 339 4.83 -8.33 7.17
CA ASN A 339 5.75 -7.67 8.11
C ASN A 339 5.10 -7.42 9.48
N MET A 340 4.75 -8.50 10.16
CA MET A 340 4.22 -8.49 11.52
C MET A 340 5.34 -8.74 12.52
N ASP A 341 5.37 -8.02 13.62
CA ASP A 341 6.29 -8.31 14.73
C ASP A 341 5.77 -9.48 15.60
N VAL A 342 6.69 -10.14 16.31
CA VAL A 342 6.37 -11.36 17.09
C VAL A 342 5.42 -11.07 18.25
N ILE A 343 5.47 -9.89 18.85
CA ILE A 343 4.58 -9.51 19.96
C ILE A 343 3.15 -9.35 19.45
N THR A 344 2.99 -8.61 18.36
CA THR A 344 1.69 -8.48 17.67
C THR A 344 1.15 -9.84 17.25
N MET A 345 2.01 -10.70 16.67
CA MET A 345 1.63 -12.05 16.28
C MET A 345 1.12 -12.87 17.49
N SER A 346 1.82 -12.82 18.63
CA SER A 346 1.40 -13.50 19.85
C SER A 346 0.03 -13.04 20.31
N SER A 347 -0.21 -11.73 20.31
CA SER A 347 -1.51 -11.16 20.70
C SER A 347 -2.63 -11.58 19.76
N VAL A 348 -2.39 -11.55 18.43
CA VAL A 348 -3.37 -11.98 17.42
C VAL A 348 -3.70 -13.47 17.58
N VAL A 349 -2.70 -14.33 17.80
CA VAL A 349 -2.92 -15.77 18.06
C VAL A 349 -3.79 -15.98 19.29
N GLN A 350 -3.45 -15.32 20.41
CA GLN A 350 -4.20 -15.45 21.65
C GLN A 350 -5.66 -15.01 21.49
N ASN A 351 -5.89 -13.84 20.91
CA ASN A 351 -7.22 -13.31 20.64
C ASN A 351 -8.03 -14.23 19.71
N GLY A 352 -7.37 -14.78 18.67
CA GLY A 352 -7.99 -15.71 17.74
C GLY A 352 -8.41 -17.03 18.41
N LEU A 353 -7.60 -17.55 19.33
CA LEU A 353 -7.95 -18.74 20.09
C LEU A 353 -9.12 -18.48 21.05
N ILE A 354 -9.20 -17.29 21.64
CA ILE A 354 -10.34 -16.84 22.45
C ILE A 354 -11.60 -16.72 21.58
N ALA A 355 -11.52 -16.00 20.45
CA ALA A 355 -12.64 -15.83 19.53
C ALA A 355 -13.22 -17.15 19.01
N ARG A 356 -12.39 -18.20 18.93
CA ARG A 356 -12.80 -19.56 18.56
C ARG A 356 -13.16 -20.47 19.73
N ASN A 357 -13.28 -19.93 20.95
CA ASN A 357 -13.57 -20.68 22.19
C ASN A 357 -12.58 -21.85 22.45
N ARG A 358 -11.33 -21.72 21.99
CA ARG A 358 -10.28 -22.74 22.18
C ARG A 358 -9.49 -22.53 23.47
N ILE A 359 -9.45 -21.30 23.97
CA ILE A 359 -8.91 -20.94 25.29
C ILE A 359 -9.87 -19.98 25.99
N PHE A 360 -9.86 -20.00 27.31
CA PHE A 360 -10.55 -19.02 28.15
C PHE A 360 -9.74 -18.78 29.42
N THR A 361 -9.91 -17.61 30.03
CA THR A 361 -9.25 -17.27 31.29
C THR A 361 -10.29 -17.21 32.38
N ILE A 362 -10.01 -17.85 33.51
CA ILE A 362 -10.82 -17.79 34.74
C ILE A 362 -10.00 -17.07 35.81
N SER A 363 -10.56 -16.01 36.38
CA SER A 363 -10.01 -15.39 37.58
C SER A 363 -10.80 -15.87 38.80
N VAL A 364 -10.11 -16.45 39.76
CA VAL A 364 -10.72 -16.94 41.03
C VAL A 364 -10.17 -16.10 42.16
N LEU A 365 -11.07 -15.37 42.85
CA LEU A 365 -10.73 -14.75 44.12
C LEU A 365 -10.76 -15.82 45.23
N LEU A 366 -9.62 -16.06 45.82
CA LEU A 366 -9.53 -16.96 46.96
C LEU A 366 -9.68 -16.15 48.25
N PRO A 367 -10.44 -16.61 49.24
CA PRO A 367 -10.43 -16.00 50.57
C PRO A 367 -9.05 -16.20 51.21
N ASP A 368 -8.58 -15.21 51.97
CA ASP A 368 -7.34 -15.26 52.76
C ASP A 368 -7.39 -16.34 53.81
#